data_32b4d7083e1e13ddc3f4f44c2812617c
#
_entry.id   32b4d7083e1e13ddc3f4f44c2812617c
#
_cell.length_a   1.000
_cell.length_b   1.000
_cell.length_c   1.000
_cell.angle_alpha   90.00
_cell.angle_beta   90.00
_cell.angle_gamma   90.00
#
_symmetry.space_group_name_H-M   'P 1'
#
loop_
_entity.id
_entity.type
_entity.pdbx_description
1 polymer ?
#
loop_
_entity_poly.entity_id
_entity_poly.type
_entity_poly.pdbx_seq_one_letter_code
_entity_poly.pdbx_strand_id
1 'polypeptide(L)'
;MERMSLNAGWLAGLIGLIGGVAGLYAMLYAMGFFQYLGGKKGSDISPVNKEVMIKRILALNDPSKPYHIIAGKDIDLVAEWKIVDAQWYGIFNKSGLKSAYRALLQVDASRHTVRCYEELGSISWTAGLQGIVPKVSYQKSFFRGRILYSKKYAKGYGLKQLAPPEPGKVYDYKFDINEIRGPIILTVERNGWEWVPVTAKRHVTYS
;
A
#
# COMPACT_ATOMS: atom_id res chain seq x y z
N MET A 1 19.00 56.75 18.60
CA MET A 1 18.12 55.61 18.93
C MET A 1 17.00 55.59 17.89
N GLU A 2 17.20 54.88 16.83
CA GLU A 2 16.21 54.71 15.76
C GLU A 2 15.20 53.63 16.16
N ARG A 3 13.98 54.04 16.41
CA ARG A 3 12.90 53.06 16.63
C ARG A 3 12.54 52.45 15.29
N MET A 4 12.92 51.19 15.08
CA MET A 4 12.39 50.38 13.98
C MET A 4 10.86 50.33 14.14
N SER A 5 10.14 51.08 13.34
CA SER A 5 8.70 50.93 13.17
C SER A 5 8.43 49.62 12.46
N LEU A 6 8.02 48.60 13.20
CA LEU A 6 7.51 47.35 12.62
C LEU A 6 6.27 47.70 11.79
N ASN A 7 6.39 47.69 10.46
CA ASN A 7 5.31 47.96 9.56
C ASN A 7 4.13 47.01 9.80
N ALA A 8 2.94 47.53 10.07
CA ALA A 8 1.73 46.73 10.32
C ALA A 8 1.44 45.68 9.24
N GLY A 9 1.85 45.92 7.99
CA GLY A 9 1.74 44.98 6.90
C GLY A 9 2.62 43.72 7.07
N TRP A 10 3.79 43.85 7.69
CA TRP A 10 4.66 42.68 7.96
C TRP A 10 4.10 41.77 9.03
N LEU A 11 3.52 42.37 10.08
CA LEU A 11 2.81 41.64 11.15
C LEU A 11 1.57 40.90 10.61
N ALA A 12 0.78 41.57 9.76
CA ALA A 12 -0.38 40.93 9.12
C ALA A 12 0.01 39.74 8.23
N GLY A 13 1.10 39.86 7.47
CA GLY A 13 1.66 38.77 6.66
C GLY A 13 2.12 37.57 7.50
N LEU A 14 2.82 37.82 8.62
CA LEU A 14 3.25 36.80 9.56
C LEU A 14 2.07 36.04 10.22
N ILE A 15 1.05 36.78 10.65
CA ILE A 15 -0.17 36.21 11.25
C ILE A 15 -0.89 35.31 10.23
N GLY A 16 -1.01 35.78 8.97
CA GLY A 16 -1.61 35.00 7.89
C GLY A 16 -0.84 33.70 7.58
N LEU A 17 0.49 33.75 7.58
CA LEU A 17 1.34 32.60 7.34
C LEU A 17 1.24 31.57 8.48
N ILE A 18 1.28 32.03 9.74
CA ILE A 18 1.11 31.18 10.92
C ILE A 18 -0.28 30.53 10.93
N GLY A 19 -1.33 31.30 10.63
CA GLY A 19 -2.70 30.80 10.54
C GLY A 19 -2.86 29.76 9.42
N GLY A 20 -2.25 29.98 8.27
CA GLY A 20 -2.25 29.03 7.15
C GLY A 20 -1.56 27.71 7.49
N VAL A 21 -0.37 27.78 8.11
CA VAL A 21 0.37 26.58 8.55
C VAL A 21 -0.39 25.83 9.64
N ALA A 22 -0.97 26.52 10.61
CA ALA A 22 -1.77 25.91 11.68
C ALA A 22 -3.04 25.24 11.12
N GLY A 23 -3.71 25.89 10.16
CA GLY A 23 -4.88 25.31 9.49
C GLY A 23 -4.53 24.04 8.68
N LEU A 24 -3.43 24.06 7.94
CA LEU A 24 -2.94 22.87 7.22
C LEU A 24 -2.59 21.74 8.19
N TYR A 25 -1.90 22.05 9.28
CA TYR A 25 -1.56 21.07 10.31
C TYR A 25 -2.81 20.44 10.94
N ALA A 26 -3.80 21.26 11.31
CA ALA A 26 -5.07 20.80 11.87
C ALA A 26 -5.85 19.92 10.87
N MET A 27 -5.85 20.29 9.59
CA MET A 27 -6.47 19.50 8.53
C MET A 27 -5.78 18.13 8.38
N LEU A 28 -4.45 18.10 8.30
CA LEU A 28 -3.68 16.86 8.21
C LEU A 28 -3.86 15.97 9.45
N TYR A 29 -3.94 16.58 10.63
CA TYR A 29 -4.23 15.88 11.88
C TYR A 29 -5.64 15.26 11.87
N ALA A 30 -6.66 16.02 11.49
CA ALA A 30 -8.04 15.54 11.40
C ALA A 30 -8.21 14.41 10.37
N MET A 31 -7.42 14.43 9.28
CA MET A 31 -7.38 13.35 8.28
C MET A 31 -6.62 12.10 8.75
N GLY A 32 -6.06 12.10 9.96
CA GLY A 32 -5.24 10.99 10.47
C GLY A 32 -3.88 10.83 9.76
N PHE A 33 -3.44 11.87 9.04
CA PHE A 33 -2.21 11.84 8.26
C PHE A 33 -0.98 11.51 9.12
N PHE A 34 -0.88 12.12 10.30
CA PHE A 34 0.25 11.86 11.21
C PHE A 34 0.20 10.47 11.85
N GLN A 35 -1.00 9.94 12.13
CA GLN A 35 -1.16 8.56 12.60
C GLN A 35 -0.75 7.57 11.51
N TYR A 36 -1.11 7.87 10.25
CA TYR A 36 -0.69 7.08 9.11
C TYR A 36 0.83 7.15 8.89
N LEU A 37 1.45 8.32 9.07
CA LEU A 37 2.91 8.50 8.96
C LEU A 37 3.68 7.85 10.10
N GLY A 38 3.16 7.92 11.33
CA GLY A 38 3.80 7.39 12.53
C GLY A 38 3.73 5.86 12.66
N GLY A 39 2.84 5.21 11.91
CA GLY A 39 2.36 3.87 12.23
C GLY A 39 1.31 3.95 13.35
N LYS A 40 0.52 2.91 13.52
CA LYS A 40 -0.36 2.80 14.69
C LYS A 40 0.33 1.96 15.75
N LYS A 41 0.37 2.44 16.99
CA LYS A 41 0.78 1.63 18.14
C LYS A 41 -0.06 0.35 18.17
N GLY A 42 0.59 -0.77 18.43
CA GLY A 42 -0.06 -2.03 18.72
C GLY A 42 -1.07 -1.87 19.87
N SER A 43 -2.05 -2.74 19.91
CA SER A 43 -3.01 -2.81 21.01
C SER A 43 -2.27 -3.23 22.32
N ASP A 44 -2.89 -3.02 23.49
CA ASP A 44 -2.39 -3.50 24.79
C ASP A 44 -2.40 -5.04 24.92
N ILE A 45 -2.46 -5.75 23.80
CA ILE A 45 -2.44 -7.20 23.68
C ILE A 45 -0.99 -7.68 23.69
N SER A 46 -0.72 -8.71 24.50
CA SER A 46 0.59 -9.37 24.50
C SER A 46 0.95 -9.86 23.09
N PRO A 47 2.12 -9.49 22.54
CA PRO A 47 2.48 -9.84 21.19
C PRO A 47 2.68 -11.36 21.04
N VAL A 48 2.14 -11.91 19.94
CA VAL A 48 2.41 -13.29 19.55
C VAL A 48 3.85 -13.43 19.05
N ASN A 49 4.39 -14.65 18.98
CA ASN A 49 5.72 -14.87 18.40
C ASN A 49 5.74 -14.64 16.89
N LYS A 50 6.95 -14.51 16.31
CA LYS A 50 7.16 -14.20 14.88
C LYS A 50 6.52 -15.23 13.96
N GLU A 51 6.66 -16.52 14.24
CA GLU A 51 6.15 -17.61 13.42
C GLU A 51 4.63 -17.61 13.36
N VAL A 52 3.98 -17.34 14.49
CA VAL A 52 2.52 -17.17 14.58
C VAL A 52 2.07 -15.93 13.80
N MET A 53 2.81 -14.81 13.90
CA MET A 53 2.49 -13.61 13.14
C MET A 53 2.56 -13.87 11.63
N ILE A 54 3.64 -14.48 11.15
CA ILE A 54 3.81 -14.85 9.73
C ILE A 54 2.67 -15.77 9.28
N LYS A 55 2.36 -16.80 10.06
CA LYS A 55 1.26 -17.73 9.76
C LYS A 55 -0.08 -17.02 9.66
N ARG A 56 -0.37 -16.07 10.57
CA ARG A 56 -1.63 -15.30 10.55
C ARG A 56 -1.72 -14.34 9.37
N ILE A 57 -0.61 -13.74 8.96
CA ILE A 57 -0.58 -12.91 7.75
C ILE A 57 -0.77 -13.78 6.50
N LEU A 58 -0.11 -14.92 6.41
CA LEU A 58 -0.30 -15.87 5.29
C LEU A 58 -1.73 -16.43 5.21
N ALA A 59 -2.41 -16.58 6.35
CA ALA A 59 -3.80 -17.03 6.40
C ALA A 59 -4.82 -16.02 5.81
N LEU A 60 -4.39 -14.80 5.49
CA LEU A 60 -5.20 -13.81 4.75
C LEU A 60 -5.34 -14.16 3.26
N ASN A 61 -4.57 -15.14 2.76
CA ASN A 61 -4.69 -15.59 1.39
C ASN A 61 -6.08 -16.19 1.12
N ASP A 62 -6.69 -15.70 0.06
CA ASP A 62 -7.98 -16.16 -0.43
C ASP A 62 -7.88 -16.31 -1.96
N PRO A 63 -8.23 -17.48 -2.53
CA PRO A 63 -8.24 -17.68 -3.98
C PRO A 63 -9.11 -16.67 -4.73
N SER A 64 -10.21 -16.21 -4.11
CA SER A 64 -11.14 -15.23 -4.69
C SER A 64 -10.60 -13.80 -4.71
N LYS A 65 -9.47 -13.51 -4.05
CA LYS A 65 -8.88 -12.18 -4.01
C LYS A 65 -7.87 -11.98 -5.14
N PRO A 66 -7.77 -10.76 -5.69
CA PRO A 66 -6.84 -10.43 -6.78
C PRO A 66 -5.40 -10.29 -6.32
N TYR A 67 -5.10 -10.61 -5.09
CA TYR A 67 -3.77 -10.54 -4.51
C TYR A 67 -3.40 -11.82 -3.78
N HIS A 68 -2.12 -11.98 -3.51
CA HIS A 68 -1.61 -13.03 -2.65
C HIS A 68 -0.49 -12.50 -1.74
N ILE A 69 -0.22 -13.26 -0.69
CA ILE A 69 0.89 -13.04 0.24
C ILE A 69 1.74 -14.29 0.21
N ILE A 70 3.02 -14.14 -0.09
CA ILE A 70 3.97 -15.25 -0.23
C ILE A 70 5.23 -15.00 0.60
N ALA A 71 5.98 -16.05 0.89
CA ALA A 71 7.31 -15.93 1.49
C ALA A 71 8.26 -15.24 0.50
N GLY A 72 9.07 -14.31 1.00
CA GLY A 72 10.11 -13.64 0.22
C GLY A 72 11.46 -14.33 0.31
N LYS A 73 12.40 -13.98 -0.57
CA LYS A 73 13.75 -14.56 -0.57
C LYS A 73 14.66 -13.89 0.47
N ASP A 74 14.68 -12.57 0.49
CA ASP A 74 15.54 -11.75 1.37
C ASP A 74 14.73 -10.92 2.37
N ILE A 75 13.46 -11.25 2.52
CA ILE A 75 12.47 -10.61 3.37
C ILE A 75 11.49 -11.68 3.87
N ASP A 76 10.73 -11.41 4.93
CA ASP A 76 9.82 -12.43 5.43
C ASP A 76 8.66 -12.69 4.46
N LEU A 77 7.95 -11.64 4.02
CA LEU A 77 6.76 -11.78 3.19
C LEU A 77 6.68 -10.73 2.06
N VAL A 78 6.04 -11.10 0.97
CA VAL A 78 5.64 -10.22 -0.14
C VAL A 78 4.15 -10.31 -0.33
N ALA A 79 3.45 -9.18 -0.28
CA ALA A 79 2.05 -9.08 -0.63
C ALA A 79 1.92 -8.32 -1.96
N GLU A 80 1.30 -8.93 -2.98
CA GLU A 80 1.22 -8.35 -4.31
C GLU A 80 -0.02 -8.79 -5.08
N TRP A 81 -0.39 -8.03 -6.12
CA TRP A 81 -1.47 -8.44 -7.02
C TRP A 81 -1.06 -9.61 -7.89
N LYS A 82 -1.99 -10.55 -8.12
CA LYS A 82 -1.84 -11.77 -8.95
C LYS A 82 -1.81 -11.46 -10.45
N ILE A 83 -0.95 -10.55 -10.90
CA ILE A 83 -0.96 -10.04 -12.28
C ILE A 83 -0.60 -11.12 -13.30
N VAL A 84 0.23 -12.08 -12.93
CA VAL A 84 0.65 -13.20 -13.78
C VAL A 84 -0.20 -14.46 -13.60
N ASP A 85 -1.17 -14.44 -12.68
CA ASP A 85 -2.08 -15.55 -12.44
C ASP A 85 -3.09 -15.66 -13.58
N ALA A 86 -3.26 -16.87 -14.13
CA ALA A 86 -4.10 -17.13 -15.29
C ALA A 86 -5.58 -16.70 -15.10
N GLN A 87 -6.09 -16.76 -13.86
CA GLN A 87 -7.44 -16.34 -13.51
C GLN A 87 -7.60 -14.81 -13.55
N TRP A 88 -6.53 -14.08 -13.16
CA TRP A 88 -6.60 -12.64 -12.93
C TRP A 88 -6.00 -11.80 -14.07
N TYR A 89 -5.00 -12.31 -14.82
CA TYR A 89 -4.32 -11.50 -15.84
C TYR A 89 -5.28 -10.99 -16.92
N GLY A 90 -6.28 -11.77 -17.28
CA GLY A 90 -7.28 -11.37 -18.27
C GLY A 90 -8.12 -10.16 -17.83
N ILE A 91 -8.46 -10.11 -16.55
CA ILE A 91 -9.18 -8.99 -15.92
C ILE A 91 -8.30 -7.75 -15.92
N PHE A 92 -7.05 -7.90 -15.44
CA PHE A 92 -6.09 -6.81 -15.38
C PHE A 92 -5.77 -6.21 -16.75
N ASN A 93 -5.62 -7.07 -17.78
CA ASN A 93 -5.37 -6.63 -19.14
C ASN A 93 -6.57 -5.88 -19.73
N LYS A 94 -7.77 -6.46 -19.66
CA LYS A 94 -9.01 -5.82 -20.16
C LYS A 94 -9.28 -4.49 -19.47
N SER A 95 -8.90 -4.37 -18.21
CA SER A 95 -9.01 -3.12 -17.43
C SER A 95 -7.95 -2.08 -17.79
N GLY A 96 -6.98 -2.43 -18.64
CA GLY A 96 -5.88 -1.54 -19.00
C GLY A 96 -4.96 -1.19 -17.84
N LEU A 97 -4.81 -2.09 -16.87
CA LEU A 97 -3.97 -1.86 -15.69
C LEU A 97 -2.50 -1.69 -16.12
N LYS A 98 -1.92 -0.53 -15.82
CA LYS A 98 -0.53 -0.19 -16.17
C LYS A 98 0.43 -0.21 -14.98
N SER A 99 -0.10 -0.40 -13.78
CA SER A 99 0.70 -0.34 -12.54
C SER A 99 0.49 -1.58 -11.70
N ALA A 100 1.60 -2.19 -11.27
CA ALA A 100 1.61 -3.26 -10.29
C ALA A 100 1.89 -2.69 -8.90
N TYR A 101 1.32 -3.29 -7.87
CA TYR A 101 1.61 -2.97 -6.48
C TYR A 101 2.20 -4.18 -5.78
N ARG A 102 3.21 -3.97 -4.95
CA ARG A 102 3.65 -4.94 -3.96
C ARG A 102 4.10 -4.25 -2.67
N ALA A 103 3.91 -4.95 -1.57
CA ALA A 103 4.40 -4.60 -0.24
C ALA A 103 5.41 -5.65 0.21
N LEU A 104 6.60 -5.20 0.59
CA LEU A 104 7.66 -6.02 1.15
C LEU A 104 7.59 -5.90 2.66
N LEU A 105 7.44 -7.04 3.36
CA LEU A 105 7.19 -7.07 4.80
C LEU A 105 8.35 -7.76 5.53
N GLN A 106 8.88 -7.11 6.55
CA GLN A 106 9.81 -7.68 7.51
C GLN A 106 9.15 -7.77 8.89
N VAL A 107 9.16 -8.96 9.46
CA VAL A 107 8.59 -9.24 10.79
C VAL A 107 9.72 -9.24 11.81
N ASP A 108 9.89 -8.12 12.53
CA ASP A 108 10.95 -7.91 13.51
C ASP A 108 10.48 -8.35 14.92
N ALA A 109 10.90 -9.55 15.34
CA ALA A 109 10.53 -10.11 16.62
C ALA A 109 11.11 -9.33 17.80
N SER A 110 12.26 -8.70 17.64
CA SER A 110 12.92 -7.97 18.73
C SER A 110 12.18 -6.70 19.13
N ARG A 111 11.45 -6.12 18.18
CA ARG A 111 10.69 -4.88 18.37
C ARG A 111 9.18 -5.08 18.31
N HIS A 112 8.71 -6.29 18.02
CA HIS A 112 7.32 -6.61 17.74
C HIS A 112 6.72 -5.67 16.68
N THR A 113 7.46 -5.45 15.57
CA THR A 113 7.05 -4.57 14.48
C THR A 113 6.98 -5.33 13.16
N VAL A 114 6.00 -5.02 12.32
CA VAL A 114 5.97 -5.41 10.92
C VAL A 114 6.30 -4.18 10.08
N ARG A 115 7.50 -4.16 9.51
CA ARG A 115 7.96 -3.08 8.64
C ARG A 115 7.48 -3.32 7.22
N CYS A 116 6.96 -2.30 6.57
CA CYS A 116 6.43 -2.38 5.23
C CYS A 116 7.09 -1.36 4.30
N TYR A 117 7.65 -1.84 3.22
CA TYR A 117 8.14 -1.03 2.10
C TYR A 117 7.29 -1.29 0.87
N GLU A 118 6.72 -0.24 0.29
CA GLU A 118 5.76 -0.34 -0.81
C GLU A 118 6.39 0.07 -2.14
N GLU A 119 6.03 -0.64 -3.21
CA GLU A 119 6.48 -0.33 -4.58
C GLU A 119 5.29 -0.33 -5.55
N LEU A 120 5.26 0.68 -6.42
CA LEU A 120 4.41 0.71 -7.61
C LEU A 120 5.28 0.49 -8.84
N GLY A 121 5.20 -0.69 -9.42
CA GLY A 121 5.89 -1.05 -10.64
C GLY A 121 5.07 -0.72 -11.90
N SER A 122 5.67 -0.93 -13.05
CA SER A 122 5.01 -0.84 -14.36
C SER A 122 4.60 -2.21 -14.87
N ILE A 123 3.45 -2.28 -15.57
CA ILE A 123 3.01 -3.44 -16.30
C ILE A 123 3.03 -3.09 -17.79
N SER A 124 3.66 -3.94 -18.60
CA SER A 124 3.51 -3.94 -20.05
C SER A 124 2.82 -5.22 -20.50
N TRP A 125 1.86 -5.07 -21.41
CA TRP A 125 1.10 -6.17 -21.97
C TRP A 125 1.61 -6.44 -23.39
N THR A 126 2.17 -7.62 -23.62
CA THR A 126 2.72 -8.01 -24.94
C THR A 126 1.94 -9.17 -25.51
N ALA A 127 1.69 -9.14 -26.82
CA ALA A 127 1.12 -10.29 -27.53
C ALA A 127 2.16 -11.41 -27.61
N GLY A 128 1.79 -12.61 -27.15
CA GLY A 128 2.59 -13.82 -27.24
C GLY A 128 1.86 -14.90 -28.04
N LEU A 129 2.52 -16.03 -28.31
CA LEU A 129 1.95 -17.17 -29.06
C LEU A 129 0.71 -17.78 -28.41
N GLN A 130 0.56 -17.62 -27.10
CA GLN A 130 -0.59 -18.12 -26.31
C GLN A 130 -1.53 -17.02 -25.81
N GLY A 131 -1.49 -15.82 -26.43
CA GLY A 131 -2.30 -14.67 -26.05
C GLY A 131 -1.48 -13.52 -25.48
N ILE A 132 -2.14 -12.63 -24.73
CA ILE A 132 -1.50 -11.44 -24.15
C ILE A 132 -0.82 -11.83 -22.83
N VAL A 133 0.48 -11.59 -22.72
CA VAL A 133 1.30 -11.92 -21.54
C VAL A 133 1.68 -10.64 -20.79
N PRO A 134 1.46 -10.58 -19.46
CA PRO A 134 1.89 -9.45 -18.67
C PRO A 134 3.39 -9.55 -18.36
N LYS A 135 4.10 -8.42 -18.51
CA LYS A 135 5.46 -8.24 -18.02
C LYS A 135 5.45 -7.18 -16.93
N VAL A 136 5.70 -7.60 -15.70
CA VAL A 136 5.77 -6.71 -14.54
C VAL A 136 7.22 -6.31 -14.27
N SER A 137 7.47 -5.02 -14.07
CA SER A 137 8.79 -4.51 -13.73
C SER A 137 8.72 -3.56 -12.53
N TYR A 138 9.30 -4.00 -11.42
CA TYR A 138 9.52 -3.16 -10.24
C TYR A 138 10.88 -2.44 -10.27
N GLN A 139 11.79 -2.83 -11.17
CA GLN A 139 13.06 -2.11 -11.38
C GLN A 139 12.83 -0.72 -11.95
N LYS A 140 11.82 -0.57 -12.79
CA LYS A 140 11.31 0.70 -13.33
C LYS A 140 10.15 1.24 -12.50
N SER A 141 10.17 1.00 -11.19
CA SER A 141 9.14 1.49 -10.30
C SER A 141 9.13 3.02 -10.32
N PHE A 142 7.95 3.60 -10.57
CA PHE A 142 7.76 5.05 -10.55
C PHE A 142 7.53 5.58 -9.14
N PHE A 143 7.33 4.70 -8.17
CA PHE A 143 7.25 5.03 -6.75
C PHE A 143 7.85 3.91 -5.90
N ARG A 144 8.64 4.29 -4.91
CA ARG A 144 9.24 3.39 -3.91
C ARG A 144 9.14 4.04 -2.54
N GLY A 145 8.76 3.26 -1.55
CA GLY A 145 8.68 3.73 -0.17
C GLY A 145 7.28 3.62 0.41
N ARG A 146 6.75 4.70 0.95
CA ARG A 146 5.44 4.76 1.59
C ARG A 146 4.40 5.32 0.63
N ILE A 147 3.35 4.54 0.34
CA ILE A 147 2.22 4.99 -0.45
C ILE A 147 1.12 5.48 0.49
N LEU A 148 0.87 6.80 0.51
CA LEU A 148 -0.13 7.40 1.40
C LEU A 148 -1.55 7.04 0.98
N TYR A 149 -1.84 7.18 -0.30
CA TYR A 149 -3.14 6.86 -0.85
C TYR A 149 -3.03 6.53 -2.34
N SER A 150 -3.59 5.41 -2.75
CA SER A 150 -3.72 5.10 -4.18
C SER A 150 -4.93 4.23 -4.44
N LYS A 151 -5.88 4.76 -5.21
CA LYS A 151 -6.99 4.01 -5.80
C LYS A 151 -6.81 4.02 -7.31
N LYS A 152 -6.74 2.84 -7.92
CA LYS A 152 -6.73 2.66 -9.36
C LYS A 152 -8.08 2.13 -9.81
N TYR A 153 -8.70 2.83 -10.74
CA TYR A 153 -9.93 2.38 -11.38
C TYR A 153 -9.59 1.65 -12.68
N ALA A 154 -10.15 0.47 -12.82
CA ALA A 154 -10.05 -0.30 -14.04
C ALA A 154 -11.46 -0.56 -14.54
N LYS A 155 -11.80 -0.06 -15.72
CA LYS A 155 -13.03 -0.41 -16.44
C LYS A 155 -12.73 -1.62 -17.32
N GLY A 156 -13.38 -2.73 -17.05
CA GLY A 156 -13.18 -3.96 -17.80
C GLY A 156 -14.51 -4.65 -18.09
N TYR A 157 -14.58 -5.31 -19.25
CA TYR A 157 -15.68 -6.21 -19.55
C TYR A 157 -15.50 -7.51 -18.77
N GLY A 158 -16.39 -7.74 -17.87
CA GLY A 158 -16.87 -8.96 -17.33
C GLY A 158 -15.96 -9.99 -16.72
N LEU A 159 -15.89 -10.05 -15.39
CA LEU A 159 -16.00 -11.33 -14.68
C LEU A 159 -16.61 -11.06 -13.31
N LYS A 160 -17.82 -11.53 -13.11
CA LYS A 160 -18.44 -11.67 -11.80
C LYS A 160 -17.67 -12.75 -11.07
N GLN A 161 -17.37 -12.52 -9.78
CA GLN A 161 -16.84 -13.50 -8.85
C GLN A 161 -17.15 -14.94 -9.23
N LEU A 162 -16.12 -15.73 -9.57
CA LEU A 162 -16.17 -17.22 -9.68
C LEU A 162 -17.31 -17.84 -10.53
N ALA A 163 -18.06 -17.04 -11.28
CA ALA A 163 -19.03 -17.54 -12.27
C ALA A 163 -18.41 -17.45 -13.66
N PRO A 164 -18.77 -18.36 -14.60
CA PRO A 164 -18.33 -18.25 -15.99
C PRO A 164 -18.67 -16.87 -16.56
N PRO A 165 -17.84 -16.31 -17.48
CA PRO A 165 -18.00 -14.96 -17.99
C PRO A 165 -19.36 -14.76 -18.66
N GLU A 166 -20.20 -13.89 -18.10
CA GLU A 166 -21.41 -13.44 -18.78
C GLU A 166 -21.04 -12.38 -19.82
N PRO A 167 -21.29 -12.61 -21.09
CA PRO A 167 -21.01 -11.62 -22.13
C PRO A 167 -21.84 -10.36 -21.91
N GLY A 168 -21.18 -9.19 -21.85
CA GLY A 168 -21.87 -7.89 -21.89
C GLY A 168 -21.95 -7.11 -20.57
N LYS A 169 -21.53 -7.65 -19.43
CA LYS A 169 -21.45 -6.85 -18.19
C LYS A 169 -20.12 -6.15 -18.07
N VAL A 170 -20.17 -4.82 -18.01
CA VAL A 170 -19.02 -3.97 -17.67
C VAL A 170 -18.79 -4.06 -16.18
N TYR A 171 -17.64 -4.61 -15.76
CA TYR A 171 -17.21 -4.59 -14.38
C TYR A 171 -16.25 -3.44 -14.16
N ASP A 172 -16.64 -2.54 -13.28
CA ASP A 172 -15.81 -1.49 -12.75
C ASP A 172 -15.06 -2.09 -11.55
N TYR A 173 -13.89 -2.73 -11.78
CA TYR A 173 -13.08 -3.23 -10.69
C TYR A 173 -12.13 -2.13 -10.21
N LYS A 174 -12.32 -1.76 -8.95
CA LYS A 174 -11.54 -0.74 -8.27
C LYS A 174 -10.36 -1.38 -7.55
N PHE A 175 -9.15 -1.23 -8.13
CA PHE A 175 -7.93 -1.64 -7.46
C PHE A 175 -7.60 -0.65 -6.34
N ASP A 176 -7.90 -1.02 -5.10
CA ASP A 176 -7.57 -0.26 -3.91
C ASP A 176 -6.44 -0.99 -3.16
N ILE A 177 -5.30 -0.34 -3.01
CA ILE A 177 -4.15 -0.86 -2.25
C ILE A 177 -4.57 -1.24 -0.82
N ASN A 178 -5.57 -0.56 -0.26
CA ASN A 178 -6.08 -0.86 1.07
C ASN A 178 -6.78 -2.24 1.16
N GLU A 179 -7.20 -2.84 0.03
CA GLU A 179 -7.73 -4.22 0.03
C GLU A 179 -6.65 -5.24 0.42
N ILE A 180 -5.38 -4.96 0.09
CA ILE A 180 -4.23 -5.76 0.50
C ILE A 180 -3.73 -5.31 1.87
N ARG A 181 -3.47 -4.02 2.01
CA ARG A 181 -2.82 -3.43 3.18
C ARG A 181 -3.69 -3.44 4.43
N GLY A 182 -4.99 -3.14 4.29
CA GLY A 182 -5.92 -3.05 5.42
C GLY A 182 -5.99 -4.33 6.26
N PRO A 183 -6.26 -5.49 5.68
CA PRO A 183 -6.29 -6.76 6.39
C PRO A 183 -4.96 -7.10 7.09
N ILE A 184 -3.82 -6.79 6.46
CA ILE A 184 -2.49 -7.03 7.04
C ILE A 184 -2.30 -6.15 8.28
N ILE A 185 -2.58 -4.84 8.18
CA ILE A 185 -2.48 -3.91 9.32
C ILE A 185 -3.35 -4.39 10.48
N LEU A 186 -4.61 -4.73 10.21
CA LEU A 186 -5.53 -5.22 11.25
C LEU A 186 -5.02 -6.51 11.90
N THR A 187 -4.44 -7.42 11.13
CA THR A 187 -3.85 -8.65 11.67
C THR A 187 -2.66 -8.34 12.57
N VAL A 188 -1.78 -7.45 12.16
CA VAL A 188 -0.62 -7.01 12.94
C VAL A 188 -1.05 -6.40 14.27
N GLU A 189 -1.94 -5.41 14.22
CA GLU A 189 -2.40 -4.66 15.40
C GLU A 189 -3.16 -5.54 16.40
N ARG A 190 -4.05 -6.44 15.91
CA ARG A 190 -4.83 -7.37 16.75
C ARG A 190 -3.98 -8.44 17.43
N ASN A 191 -2.73 -8.58 17.03
CA ASN A 191 -1.80 -9.54 17.60
C ASN A 191 -0.69 -8.89 18.43
N GLY A 192 -0.90 -7.64 18.86
CA GLY A 192 0.01 -6.92 19.75
C GLY A 192 1.26 -6.39 19.08
N TRP A 193 1.31 -6.36 17.74
CA TRP A 193 2.44 -5.86 16.98
C TRP A 193 2.15 -4.47 16.39
N GLU A 194 3.21 -3.71 16.13
CA GLU A 194 3.13 -2.39 15.50
C GLU A 194 3.35 -2.49 13.99
N TRP A 195 2.52 -1.78 13.20
CA TRP A 195 2.73 -1.59 11.77
C TRP A 195 3.61 -0.38 11.50
N VAL A 196 4.76 -0.60 10.85
CA VAL A 196 5.76 0.46 10.59
C VAL A 196 6.03 0.60 9.09
N PRO A 197 5.39 1.55 8.39
CA PRO A 197 5.72 1.83 7.00
C PRO A 197 7.07 2.53 6.90
N VAL A 198 7.93 2.05 5.98
CA VAL A 198 9.28 2.58 5.78
C VAL A 198 9.48 3.13 4.37
N THR A 199 10.47 4.02 4.21
CA THR A 199 10.73 4.72 2.94
C THR A 199 11.93 4.17 2.17
N ALA A 200 12.71 3.25 2.75
CA ALA A 200 13.86 2.65 2.09
C ALA A 200 13.83 1.12 2.21
N LYS A 201 14.12 0.44 1.09
CA LYS A 201 14.08 -1.03 1.00
C LYS A 201 15.03 -1.71 2.00
N ARG A 202 16.21 -1.12 2.26
CA ARG A 202 17.16 -1.62 3.26
C ARG A 202 16.58 -1.78 4.68
N HIS A 203 15.44 -1.15 4.96
CA HIS A 203 14.78 -1.24 6.27
C HIS A 203 13.85 -2.46 6.39
N VAL A 204 13.69 -3.23 5.32
CA VAL A 204 12.87 -4.45 5.28
C VAL A 204 13.64 -5.67 4.76
N THR A 205 14.90 -5.51 4.32
CA THR A 205 15.76 -6.61 3.87
C THR A 205 16.70 -7.04 4.98
N TYR A 206 16.95 -8.34 5.06
CA TYR A 206 18.03 -8.88 5.86
C TYR A 206 19.35 -8.64 5.11
N SER A 207 20.31 -8.03 5.74
CA SER A 207 21.70 -7.87 5.25
C SER A 207 22.50 -9.12 5.58
#